data_312f8e36e107c4ce51eff7138ab7c008
#
_entry.id   312f8e36e107c4ce51eff7138ab7c008
#
_cell.length_a   1.000
_cell.length_b   1.000
_cell.length_c   1.000
_cell.angle_alpha   90.00
_cell.angle_beta   90.00
_cell.angle_gamma   90.00
#
_symmetry.space_group_name_H-M   'P 1'
#
loop_
_entity.id
_entity.type
_entity.pdbx_description
1 polymer ?
#
loop_
_entity_poly.entity_id
_entity_poly.type
_entity_poly.pdbx_seq_one_letter_code
_entity_poly.pdbx_strand_id
1 'polypeptide(L)'
;MNQNIIDVINSLGESDKLYSVGETDFSEIVQAAETLNVEFAKDFVEYVQRFGSISVGSIELCGIDEDPECSTVDRTLEMRDLFSDFPMDCYVIESVGIDNAVMVQKSDGKIYQFLHGHNLMLAADSLSEYLLNGGDFRKERIDYWKARAND
;
A
#
# COMPACT_ATOMS: atom_id res chain seq x y z
N MET A 1 -5.35 18.35 -10.61
CA MET A 1 -6.44 17.46 -11.02
C MET A 1 -6.10 16.03 -10.62
N ASN A 2 -6.99 15.38 -9.90
CA ASN A 2 -6.74 14.01 -9.46
C ASN A 2 -6.93 13.04 -10.60
N GLN A 3 -5.91 12.25 -10.92
CA GLN A 3 -6.04 11.21 -11.92
C GLN A 3 -6.75 10.01 -11.31
N ASN A 4 -7.58 9.36 -12.11
CA ASN A 4 -8.28 8.15 -11.72
C ASN A 4 -7.27 7.03 -11.51
N ILE A 5 -7.39 6.28 -10.41
CA ILE A 5 -6.44 5.22 -10.07
C ILE A 5 -6.39 4.13 -11.14
N ILE A 6 -7.51 3.80 -11.75
CA ILE A 6 -7.56 2.77 -12.79
C ILE A 6 -6.76 3.22 -14.01
N ASP A 7 -6.90 4.48 -14.40
CA ASP A 7 -6.16 5.04 -15.55
C ASP A 7 -4.65 5.08 -15.26
N VAL A 8 -4.27 5.42 -14.03
CA VAL A 8 -2.85 5.45 -13.64
C VAL A 8 -2.26 4.04 -13.73
N ILE A 9 -2.95 3.03 -13.21
CA ILE A 9 -2.46 1.64 -13.24
C ILE A 9 -2.33 1.15 -14.68
N ASN A 10 -3.34 1.41 -15.52
CA ASN A 10 -3.29 1.03 -16.93
C ASN A 10 -2.14 1.72 -17.66
N SER A 11 -1.88 2.98 -17.33
CA SER A 11 -0.76 3.74 -17.91
C SER A 11 0.59 3.11 -17.54
N LEU A 12 0.75 2.67 -16.30
CA LEU A 12 1.97 1.98 -15.88
C LEU A 12 2.16 0.67 -16.64
N GLY A 13 1.07 -0.01 -16.96
CA GLY A 13 1.07 -1.26 -17.73
C GLY A 13 1.50 -1.08 -19.18
N GLU A 14 1.53 0.14 -19.70
CA GLU A 14 2.01 0.42 -21.05
C GLU A 14 3.54 0.33 -21.17
N SER A 15 4.26 0.65 -20.08
CA SER A 15 5.73 0.65 -20.05
C SER A 15 6.30 -0.64 -19.48
N ASP A 16 5.62 -1.20 -18.47
CA ASP A 16 6.06 -2.40 -17.76
C ASP A 16 4.94 -3.42 -17.76
N LYS A 17 5.28 -4.69 -17.65
CA LYS A 17 4.29 -5.74 -17.63
C LYS A 17 3.47 -5.66 -16.35
N LEU A 18 2.15 -5.59 -16.50
CA LEU A 18 1.20 -5.52 -15.40
C LEU A 18 0.62 -6.91 -15.12
N TYR A 19 0.71 -7.33 -13.86
CA TYR A 19 0.06 -8.54 -13.36
C TYR A 19 -1.01 -8.14 -12.37
N SER A 20 -2.16 -8.79 -12.43
CA SER A 20 -3.28 -8.56 -11.53
C SER A 20 -3.93 -9.89 -11.21
N VAL A 21 -4.42 -10.05 -9.97
CA VAL A 21 -5.17 -11.27 -9.61
C VAL A 21 -6.61 -11.21 -10.08
N GLY A 22 -7.06 -10.05 -10.56
CA GLY A 22 -8.40 -9.87 -11.11
C GLY A 22 -9.37 -9.19 -10.15
N GLU A 23 -10.59 -9.00 -10.63
CA GLU A 23 -11.63 -8.27 -9.90
C GLU A 23 -11.96 -8.91 -8.55
N THR A 24 -12.34 -8.07 -7.60
CA THR A 24 -12.78 -8.48 -6.27
C THR A 24 -14.23 -8.06 -6.06
N ASP A 25 -15.05 -8.94 -5.51
CA ASP A 25 -16.43 -8.62 -5.18
C ASP A 25 -16.47 -7.58 -4.05
N PHE A 26 -17.43 -6.66 -4.12
CA PHE A 26 -17.58 -5.63 -3.10
C PHE A 26 -17.78 -6.22 -1.70
N SER A 27 -18.48 -7.36 -1.61
CA SER A 27 -18.68 -8.04 -0.32
C SER A 27 -17.37 -8.47 0.33
N GLU A 28 -16.39 -8.89 -0.45
CA GLU A 28 -15.07 -9.26 0.07
C GLU A 28 -14.31 -8.03 0.55
N ILE A 29 -14.48 -6.91 -0.13
CA ILE A 29 -13.85 -5.64 0.27
C ILE A 29 -14.43 -5.17 1.60
N VAL A 30 -15.74 -5.22 1.76
CA VAL A 30 -16.42 -4.87 3.01
C VAL A 30 -15.96 -5.77 4.15
N GLN A 31 -15.86 -7.07 3.90
CA GLN A 31 -15.40 -8.03 4.91
C GLN A 31 -13.97 -7.74 5.34
N ALA A 32 -13.10 -7.39 4.40
CA ALA A 32 -11.71 -7.04 4.71
C ALA A 32 -11.63 -5.81 5.61
N ALA A 33 -12.41 -4.77 5.29
CA ALA A 33 -12.46 -3.55 6.10
C ALA A 33 -12.97 -3.83 7.51
N GLU A 34 -14.00 -4.68 7.63
CA GLU A 34 -14.55 -5.09 8.93
C GLU A 34 -13.54 -5.88 9.75
N THR A 35 -12.82 -6.81 9.09
CA THR A 35 -11.79 -7.62 9.76
C THR A 35 -10.71 -6.73 10.36
N LEU A 36 -10.31 -5.69 9.65
CA LEU A 36 -9.28 -4.75 10.10
C LEU A 36 -9.84 -3.63 10.98
N ASN A 37 -11.15 -3.48 11.02
CA ASN A 37 -11.82 -2.37 11.69
C ASN A 37 -11.29 -1.01 11.20
N VAL A 38 -11.20 -0.88 9.88
CA VAL A 38 -10.77 0.37 9.23
C VAL A 38 -11.78 0.74 8.14
N GLU A 39 -11.73 1.98 7.71
CA GLU A 39 -12.43 2.44 6.52
C GLU A 39 -11.40 2.56 5.41
N PHE A 40 -11.63 1.87 4.29
CA PHE A 40 -10.75 1.97 3.14
C PHE A 40 -11.00 3.27 2.40
N ALA A 41 -9.93 3.92 1.94
CA ALA A 41 -10.04 5.10 1.09
C ALA A 41 -10.73 4.73 -0.22
N LYS A 42 -11.40 5.69 -0.81
CA LYS A 42 -12.16 5.49 -2.05
C LYS A 42 -11.29 4.93 -3.18
N ASP A 43 -10.08 5.48 -3.35
CA ASP A 43 -9.18 5.03 -4.41
C ASP A 43 -8.68 3.61 -4.18
N PHE A 44 -8.50 3.20 -2.92
CA PHE A 44 -8.14 1.82 -2.60
C PHE A 44 -9.27 0.86 -2.98
N VAL A 45 -10.52 1.22 -2.66
CA VAL A 45 -11.69 0.41 -3.03
C VAL A 45 -11.77 0.26 -4.55
N GLU A 46 -11.62 1.34 -5.30
CA GLU A 46 -11.63 1.31 -6.76
C GLU A 46 -10.53 0.42 -7.32
N TYR A 47 -9.34 0.51 -6.74
CA TYR A 47 -8.19 -0.29 -7.14
C TYR A 47 -8.43 -1.78 -6.92
N VAL A 48 -8.80 -2.20 -5.70
CA VAL A 48 -8.98 -3.63 -5.40
C VAL A 48 -10.19 -4.22 -6.11
N GLN A 49 -11.24 -3.43 -6.31
CA GLN A 49 -12.42 -3.87 -7.03
C GLN A 49 -12.08 -4.26 -8.46
N ARG A 50 -11.20 -3.51 -9.11
CA ARG A 50 -10.83 -3.75 -10.51
C ARG A 50 -9.68 -4.75 -10.64
N PHE A 51 -8.68 -4.69 -9.79
CA PHE A 51 -7.43 -5.44 -9.95
C PHE A 51 -7.14 -6.45 -8.85
N GLY A 52 -7.76 -6.35 -7.70
CA GLY A 52 -7.43 -7.18 -6.53
C GLY A 52 -6.10 -6.79 -5.92
N SER A 53 -5.01 -7.17 -6.57
CA SER A 53 -3.65 -6.75 -6.25
C SER A 53 -2.89 -6.61 -7.57
N ILE A 54 -1.78 -5.86 -7.58
CA ILE A 54 -0.99 -5.69 -8.80
C ILE A 54 0.50 -5.84 -8.54
N SER A 55 1.21 -6.23 -9.62
CA SER A 55 2.66 -6.12 -9.72
C SER A 55 2.97 -5.48 -11.06
N VAL A 56 3.69 -4.38 -11.06
CA VAL A 56 4.07 -3.68 -12.28
C VAL A 56 5.42 -3.00 -12.07
N GLY A 57 6.42 -3.36 -12.88
CA GLY A 57 7.78 -2.87 -12.67
C GLY A 57 8.30 -3.28 -11.30
N SER A 58 8.77 -2.33 -10.51
CA SER A 58 9.24 -2.55 -9.14
C SER A 58 8.12 -2.43 -8.10
N ILE A 59 6.91 -2.12 -8.53
CA ILE A 59 5.76 -1.92 -7.64
C ILE A 59 5.07 -3.26 -7.39
N GLU A 60 4.86 -3.59 -6.10
CA GLU A 60 4.08 -4.75 -5.68
C GLU A 60 3.05 -4.27 -4.68
N LEU A 61 1.88 -3.89 -5.18
CA LEU A 61 0.84 -3.28 -4.36
C LEU A 61 -0.07 -4.37 -3.79
N CYS A 62 -0.17 -4.40 -2.47
CA CYS A 62 -1.09 -5.30 -1.77
C CYS A 62 -2.54 -4.91 -2.06
N GLY A 63 -3.43 -5.88 -1.89
CA GLY A 63 -4.85 -5.68 -2.06
C GLY A 63 -5.61 -6.85 -1.45
N ILE A 64 -6.65 -7.29 -2.15
CA ILE A 64 -7.42 -8.46 -1.76
C ILE A 64 -6.87 -9.64 -2.56
N ASP A 65 -6.09 -10.47 -1.90
CA ASP A 65 -5.35 -11.57 -2.54
C ASP A 65 -5.29 -12.76 -1.59
N GLU A 66 -5.32 -13.96 -2.14
CA GLU A 66 -5.19 -15.19 -1.34
C GLU A 66 -3.76 -15.38 -0.84
N ASP A 67 -2.77 -14.83 -1.56
CA ASP A 67 -1.38 -14.88 -1.13
C ASP A 67 -1.18 -13.91 0.04
N PRO A 68 -0.78 -14.42 1.23
CA PRO A 68 -0.61 -13.55 2.41
C PRO A 68 0.38 -12.42 2.19
N GLU A 69 1.40 -12.61 1.36
CA GLU A 69 2.39 -11.57 1.07
C GLU A 69 1.82 -10.41 0.26
N CYS A 70 0.74 -10.67 -0.47
CA CYS A 70 0.06 -9.67 -1.31
C CYS A 70 -1.28 -9.24 -0.71
N SER A 71 -1.60 -9.70 0.48
CA SER A 71 -2.88 -9.41 1.14
C SER A 71 -2.74 -8.27 2.13
N THR A 72 -3.51 -7.20 1.91
CA THR A 72 -3.57 -6.07 2.84
C THR A 72 -4.03 -6.52 4.23
N VAL A 73 -5.02 -7.43 4.30
CA VAL A 73 -5.52 -7.93 5.59
C VAL A 73 -4.41 -8.67 6.34
N ASP A 74 -3.78 -9.64 5.69
CA ASP A 74 -2.75 -10.46 6.35
C ASP A 74 -1.55 -9.63 6.77
N ARG A 75 -1.09 -8.73 5.90
CA ARG A 75 0.06 -7.88 6.21
C ARG A 75 -0.24 -6.90 7.33
N THR A 76 -1.43 -6.33 7.35
CA THR A 76 -1.84 -5.40 8.42
C THR A 76 -1.92 -6.10 9.77
N LEU A 77 -2.54 -7.29 9.80
CA LEU A 77 -2.63 -8.07 11.04
C LEU A 77 -1.25 -8.48 11.54
N GLU A 78 -0.35 -8.86 10.64
CA GLU A 78 1.03 -9.20 10.97
C GLU A 78 1.75 -8.01 11.62
N MET A 79 1.63 -6.81 11.02
CA MET A 79 2.28 -5.62 11.54
C MET A 79 1.73 -5.22 12.91
N ARG A 80 0.41 -5.37 13.10
CA ARG A 80 -0.22 -5.11 14.42
C ARG A 80 0.28 -6.06 15.49
N ASP A 81 0.52 -7.31 15.11
CA ASP A 81 1.02 -8.33 16.03
C ASP A 81 2.49 -8.11 16.39
N LEU A 82 3.30 -7.72 15.40
CA LEU A 82 4.75 -7.54 15.59
C LEU A 82 5.08 -6.22 16.31
N PHE A 83 4.34 -5.16 16.08
CA PHE A 83 4.69 -3.83 16.56
C PHE A 83 3.53 -3.13 17.25
N SER A 84 3.69 -2.90 18.57
CA SER A 84 2.67 -2.22 19.36
C SER A 84 2.44 -0.77 18.96
N ASP A 85 3.43 -0.15 18.29
CA ASP A 85 3.30 1.23 17.80
C ASP A 85 2.68 1.33 16.40
N PHE A 86 2.27 0.20 15.79
CA PHE A 86 1.61 0.23 14.50
C PHE A 86 0.21 0.85 14.66
N PRO A 87 -0.11 1.92 13.89
CA PRO A 87 -1.41 2.60 14.05
C PRO A 87 -2.58 1.70 13.67
N MET A 88 -3.68 1.80 14.41
CA MET A 88 -4.86 0.97 14.17
C MET A 88 -5.80 1.54 13.12
N ASP A 89 -5.55 2.76 12.65
CA ASP A 89 -6.40 3.45 11.69
C ASP A 89 -5.86 3.40 10.26
N CYS A 90 -4.86 2.56 10.01
CA CYS A 90 -4.28 2.42 8.67
C CYS A 90 -4.16 0.95 8.28
N TYR A 91 -3.86 0.72 7.02
CA TYR A 91 -3.70 -0.61 6.45
C TYR A 91 -2.52 -0.63 5.47
N VAL A 92 -1.86 -1.79 5.42
CA VAL A 92 -0.66 -1.97 4.59
C VAL A 92 -1.03 -2.05 3.11
N ILE A 93 -0.34 -1.27 2.28
CA ILE A 93 -0.51 -1.33 0.83
C ILE A 93 0.73 -1.81 0.09
N GLU A 94 1.90 -1.77 0.72
CA GLU A 94 3.13 -2.26 0.09
C GLU A 94 4.20 -2.50 1.14
N SER A 95 5.01 -3.55 0.94
CA SER A 95 6.20 -3.79 1.75
C SER A 95 7.42 -3.16 1.08
N VAL A 96 8.25 -2.47 1.86
CA VAL A 96 9.44 -1.78 1.31
C VAL A 96 10.65 -2.70 1.25
N GLY A 97 10.65 -3.78 2.04
CA GLY A 97 11.72 -4.78 2.01
C GLY A 97 12.92 -4.48 2.89
N ILE A 98 12.83 -3.46 3.76
CA ILE A 98 13.91 -3.10 4.68
C ILE A 98 13.32 -2.95 6.09
N ASP A 99 13.87 -3.70 7.05
CA ASP A 99 13.57 -3.59 8.49
C ASP A 99 12.07 -3.58 8.81
N ASN A 100 11.29 -4.36 8.05
CA ASN A 100 9.83 -4.42 8.17
C ASN A 100 9.14 -3.08 7.90
N ALA A 101 9.80 -2.16 7.18
CA ALA A 101 9.14 -0.92 6.74
C ALA A 101 8.03 -1.25 5.76
N VAL A 102 6.88 -0.61 5.93
CA VAL A 102 5.73 -0.79 5.04
C VAL A 102 5.12 0.56 4.69
N MET A 103 4.46 0.59 3.54
CA MET A 103 3.63 1.74 3.17
C MET A 103 2.21 1.45 3.62
N VAL A 104 1.58 2.43 4.24
CA VAL A 104 0.23 2.32 4.77
C VAL A 104 -0.63 3.45 4.25
N GLN A 105 -1.94 3.20 4.16
CA GLN A 105 -2.91 4.21 3.75
C GLN A 105 -3.94 4.41 4.85
N LYS A 106 -4.44 5.63 4.98
CA LYS A 106 -5.54 5.97 5.87
C LYS A 106 -6.82 6.24 5.07
N SER A 107 -7.94 6.31 5.77
CA SER A 107 -9.26 6.47 5.13
C SER A 107 -9.39 7.74 4.28
N ASP A 108 -8.60 8.77 4.57
CA ASP A 108 -8.60 10.01 3.78
C ASP A 108 -7.81 9.90 2.47
N GLY A 109 -7.18 8.76 2.23
CA GLY A 109 -6.42 8.49 1.02
C GLY A 109 -4.92 8.75 1.15
N LYS A 110 -4.48 9.42 2.19
CA LYS A 110 -3.07 9.74 2.37
C LYS A 110 -2.25 8.50 2.67
N ILE A 111 -1.05 8.47 2.13
CA ILE A 111 -0.14 7.33 2.23
C ILE A 111 1.09 7.74 3.02
N TYR A 112 1.48 6.87 3.95
CA TYR A 112 2.60 7.10 4.86
C TYR A 112 3.54 5.91 4.85
N GLN A 113 4.79 6.15 5.21
CA GLN A 113 5.72 5.08 5.52
C GLN A 113 5.72 4.82 7.02
N PHE A 114 5.56 3.56 7.39
CA PHE A 114 5.69 3.11 8.77
C PHE A 114 7.03 2.40 8.95
N LEU A 115 7.77 2.80 9.98
CA LEU A 115 8.94 2.09 10.46
C LEU A 115 8.87 2.10 11.98
N HIS A 116 8.97 0.90 12.60
CA HIS A 116 8.90 0.76 14.05
C HIS A 116 9.88 1.71 14.76
N GLY A 117 9.40 2.40 15.77
CA GLY A 117 10.20 3.34 16.55
C GLY A 117 10.29 4.75 15.94
N HIS A 118 9.66 4.97 14.81
CA HIS A 118 9.67 6.27 14.13
C HIS A 118 8.25 6.78 13.89
N ASN A 119 8.10 8.09 13.74
CA ASN A 119 6.83 8.69 13.37
C ASN A 119 6.47 8.33 11.93
N LEU A 120 5.18 8.26 11.64
CA LEU A 120 4.72 8.09 10.26
C LEU A 120 5.24 9.24 9.40
N MET A 121 5.68 8.92 8.19
CA MET A 121 6.19 9.91 7.24
C MET A 121 5.28 9.95 6.02
N LEU A 122 4.70 11.11 5.73
CA LEU A 122 3.82 11.30 4.59
C LEU A 122 4.58 11.04 3.29
N ALA A 123 4.03 10.15 2.45
CA ALA A 123 4.61 9.79 1.17
C ALA A 123 3.85 10.39 0.00
N ALA A 124 2.51 10.41 0.10
CA ALA A 124 1.66 10.90 -0.99
C ALA A 124 0.28 11.24 -0.44
N ASP A 125 -0.44 12.09 -1.17
CA ASP A 125 -1.79 12.48 -0.79
C ASP A 125 -2.86 11.52 -1.30
N SER A 126 -2.50 10.63 -2.24
CA SER A 126 -3.41 9.66 -2.84
C SER A 126 -2.65 8.46 -3.38
N LEU A 127 -3.38 7.38 -3.66
CA LEU A 127 -2.78 6.19 -4.26
C LEU A 127 -2.25 6.49 -5.67
N SER A 128 -2.96 7.31 -6.44
CA SER A 128 -2.50 7.71 -7.78
C SER A 128 -1.18 8.47 -7.71
N GLU A 129 -1.06 9.43 -6.81
CA GLU A 129 0.17 10.18 -6.62
C GLU A 129 1.31 9.26 -6.18
N TYR A 130 1.02 8.34 -5.26
CA TYR A 130 2.00 7.38 -4.78
C TYR A 130 2.56 6.54 -5.94
N LEU A 131 1.69 6.02 -6.80
CA LEU A 131 2.11 5.18 -7.92
C LEU A 131 2.91 5.97 -8.95
N LEU A 132 2.55 7.23 -9.21
CA LEU A 132 3.26 8.06 -10.17
C LEU A 132 4.64 8.50 -9.68
N ASN A 133 4.78 8.73 -8.38
CA ASN A 133 6.02 9.24 -7.77
C ASN A 133 6.65 8.28 -6.78
N GLY A 134 6.02 7.13 -6.53
CA GLY A 134 6.39 6.23 -5.45
C GLY A 134 7.79 5.66 -5.56
N GLY A 135 8.23 5.40 -6.79
CA GLY A 135 9.57 4.84 -7.01
C GLY A 135 10.66 5.74 -6.46
N ASP A 136 10.58 7.02 -6.76
CA ASP A 136 11.55 8.00 -6.28
C ASP A 136 11.48 8.18 -4.76
N PHE A 137 10.27 8.31 -4.22
CA PHE A 137 10.07 8.44 -2.78
C PHE A 137 10.63 7.23 -2.03
N ARG A 138 10.30 6.04 -2.50
CA ARG A 138 10.76 4.79 -1.86
C ARG A 138 12.28 4.71 -1.83
N LYS A 139 12.92 5.06 -2.93
CA LYS A 139 14.38 5.03 -3.04
C LYS A 139 15.00 6.04 -2.07
N GLU A 140 14.50 7.27 -2.03
CA GLU A 140 14.98 8.30 -1.11
C GLU A 140 14.83 7.88 0.34
N ARG A 141 13.70 7.28 0.69
CA ARG A 141 13.44 6.85 2.07
C ARG A 141 14.29 5.66 2.47
N ILE A 142 14.50 4.72 1.58
CA ILE A 142 15.40 3.61 1.82
C ILE A 142 16.81 4.11 2.09
N ASP A 143 17.31 5.02 1.26
CA ASP A 143 18.64 5.59 1.43
C ASP A 143 18.74 6.37 2.76
N TYR A 144 17.70 7.13 3.10
CA TYR A 144 17.64 7.88 4.36
C TYR A 144 17.72 6.94 5.57
N TRP A 145 16.92 5.87 5.57
CA TRP A 145 16.92 4.91 6.68
C TRP A 145 18.22 4.15 6.80
N LYS A 146 18.81 3.78 5.66
CA LYS A 146 20.11 3.09 5.65
C LYS A 146 21.20 3.97 6.25
N ALA A 147 21.22 5.23 5.90
CA ALA A 147 22.20 6.18 6.43
C ALA A 147 22.06 6.32 7.95
N ARG A 148 20.84 6.35 8.47
CA ARG A 148 20.59 6.45 9.90
C ARG A 148 20.87 5.15 10.66
N ALA A 149 20.68 4.02 10.04
CA ALA A 149 20.96 2.73 10.67
C ALA A 149 22.44 2.53 10.94
N ASN A 150 23.32 3.22 10.21
CA ASN A 150 24.78 3.14 10.37
C ASN A 150 25.35 4.19 11.34
N ASP A 151 24.51 5.05 11.86
CA ASP A 151 24.92 6.02 12.89
C ASP A 151 24.80 5.39 14.30
#